data_aeaf326472244574f5703483efe9cb7f
#
_entry.id   aeaf326472244574f5703483efe9cb7f
#
_cell.length_a   1.000
_cell.length_b   1.000
_cell.length_c   1.000
_cell.angle_alpha   90.00
_cell.angle_beta   90.00
_cell.angle_gamma   90.00
#
_symmetry.space_group_name_H-M   'P 1'
#
loop_
_entity.id
_entity.type
_entity.pdbx_description
1 polymer ?
#
loop_
_entity_poly.entity_id
_entity_poly.type
_entity_poly.pdbx_seq_one_letter_code
_entity_poly.pdbx_strand_id
1 'polypeptide(L)'
;MSVFFLYPLFLFGLAAASLPVLIHLLNRRRLKRIRFPAVRFILLSQKRISRSYRLRHWLLLALRTLAVICLALLLANPIFQTGAGLFAGGGPVSLVLILDNSLSMTWSGDGNGFKQAKEAASLLIAGLNDGDRAAVIPTNISGKEAFRLKQQKGVLLKEISGSEIADGTANLSAALSKAYELLNQPAGQKEIRIITDMALTGWDQFSVAALKQVDPAIPLKIIRVGSKQQPLNGAVKEIRLGGQGVGVNLPLQIEATVANFGAAEIKDLLVQLSIDGQNKEQKLATVAARGETSVAFQTRINRPG
;
A
#
# COMPACT_ATOMS: atom_id res chain seq x y z
N MET A 1 -19.41 16.27 7.23
CA MET A 1 -19.64 14.84 6.92
C MET A 1 -19.96 14.77 5.43
N SER A 2 -19.00 14.39 4.59
CA SER A 2 -19.20 14.24 3.13
C SER A 2 -19.32 12.75 2.82
N VAL A 3 -20.34 12.40 2.03
CA VAL A 3 -20.55 11.04 1.55
C VAL A 3 -20.14 11.01 0.08
N PHE A 4 -19.15 10.19 -0.23
CA PHE A 4 -18.74 9.92 -1.62
C PHE A 4 -19.23 8.54 -2.02
N PHE A 5 -19.73 8.43 -3.24
CA PHE A 5 -20.13 7.16 -3.81
C PHE A 5 -19.07 6.70 -4.82
N LEU A 6 -18.56 5.48 -4.64
CA LEU A 6 -17.53 4.94 -5.54
C LEU A 6 -18.12 4.72 -6.96
N TYR A 7 -19.41 4.36 -7.02
CA TYR A 7 -20.12 4.13 -8.27
C TYR A 7 -21.44 4.90 -8.29
N PRO A 8 -21.43 6.23 -8.53
CA PRO A 8 -22.61 7.08 -8.44
C PRO A 8 -23.71 6.69 -9.45
N LEU A 9 -23.34 5.99 -10.53
CA LEU A 9 -24.30 5.52 -11.53
C LEU A 9 -25.36 4.56 -10.95
N PHE A 10 -25.01 3.78 -9.92
CA PHE A 10 -25.95 2.87 -9.26
C PHE A 10 -27.01 3.57 -8.40
N LEU A 11 -26.84 4.87 -8.13
CA LEU A 11 -27.90 5.67 -7.49
C LEU A 11 -29.14 5.79 -8.37
N PHE A 12 -29.01 5.69 -9.69
CA PHE A 12 -30.17 5.59 -10.58
C PHE A 12 -31.01 4.32 -10.30
N GLY A 13 -30.40 3.30 -9.70
CA GLY A 13 -31.11 2.12 -9.19
C GLY A 13 -32.17 2.44 -8.12
N LEU A 14 -32.07 3.60 -7.42
CA LEU A 14 -33.11 4.06 -6.50
C LEU A 14 -34.44 4.34 -7.21
N ALA A 15 -34.42 4.70 -8.50
CA ALA A 15 -35.62 4.83 -9.29
C ALA A 15 -36.39 3.49 -9.43
N ALA A 16 -35.66 2.35 -9.40
CA ALA A 16 -36.26 1.03 -9.41
C ALA A 16 -37.05 0.72 -8.11
N ALA A 17 -36.82 1.46 -7.02
CA ALA A 17 -37.62 1.34 -5.79
C ALA A 17 -39.10 1.79 -5.98
N SER A 18 -39.37 2.54 -7.05
CA SER A 18 -40.76 2.88 -7.46
C SER A 18 -41.55 1.66 -8.02
N LEU A 19 -40.82 0.67 -8.59
CA LEU A 19 -41.45 -0.49 -9.24
C LEU A 19 -42.36 -1.32 -8.30
N PRO A 20 -41.95 -1.70 -7.07
CA PRO A 20 -42.82 -2.40 -6.14
C PRO A 20 -44.11 -1.60 -5.82
N VAL A 21 -44.01 -0.27 -5.71
CA VAL A 21 -45.13 0.62 -5.44
C VAL A 21 -46.06 0.69 -6.66
N LEU A 22 -45.51 0.86 -7.87
CA LEU A 22 -46.27 0.87 -9.12
C LEU A 22 -47.04 -0.46 -9.34
N ILE A 23 -46.36 -1.60 -9.16
CA ILE A 23 -46.96 -2.93 -9.27
C ILE A 23 -48.09 -3.09 -8.24
N HIS A 24 -47.88 -2.60 -7.02
CA HIS A 24 -48.90 -2.66 -5.97
C HIS A 24 -50.12 -1.83 -6.33
N LEU A 25 -49.96 -0.62 -6.89
CA LEU A 25 -51.04 0.25 -7.32
C LEU A 25 -51.81 -0.33 -8.52
N LEU A 26 -51.08 -0.87 -9.51
CA LEU A 26 -51.69 -1.49 -10.71
C LEU A 26 -52.44 -2.78 -10.39
N ASN A 27 -51.93 -3.57 -9.44
CA ASN A 27 -52.52 -4.85 -9.07
C ASN A 27 -53.66 -4.71 -8.03
N ARG A 28 -54.06 -3.49 -7.71
CA ARG A 28 -55.18 -3.19 -6.84
C ARG A 28 -56.52 -3.51 -7.56
N ARG A 29 -56.87 -4.80 -7.61
CA ARG A 29 -58.12 -5.26 -8.25
C ARG A 29 -59.32 -4.57 -7.61
N ARG A 30 -60.13 -3.91 -8.41
CA ARG A 30 -61.45 -3.40 -7.99
C ARG A 30 -62.39 -4.60 -7.77
N LEU A 31 -62.57 -4.99 -6.51
CA LEU A 31 -63.56 -6.03 -6.14
C LEU A 31 -64.97 -5.52 -6.49
N LYS A 32 -65.67 -6.22 -7.38
CA LYS A 32 -67.10 -5.97 -7.64
C LYS A 32 -67.85 -6.32 -6.37
N ARG A 33 -68.56 -5.37 -5.77
CA ARG A 33 -69.44 -5.60 -4.63
C ARG A 33 -70.66 -6.31 -5.13
N ILE A 34 -70.82 -7.57 -4.82
CA ILE A 34 -72.08 -8.34 -4.97
C ILE A 34 -72.76 -8.31 -3.61
N ARG A 35 -74.00 -7.77 -3.55
CA ARG A 35 -74.80 -7.70 -2.32
C ARG A 35 -75.43 -9.04 -2.11
N PHE A 36 -75.03 -9.80 -1.09
CA PHE A 36 -75.69 -11.01 -0.62
C PHE A 36 -76.45 -10.71 0.69
N PRO A 37 -77.76 -10.98 0.77
CA PRO A 37 -78.57 -10.62 1.95
C PRO A 37 -78.17 -11.33 3.25
N ALA A 38 -77.64 -12.56 3.17
CA ALA A 38 -77.27 -13.38 4.32
C ALA A 38 -75.94 -13.02 5.03
N VAL A 39 -75.18 -12.01 4.56
CA VAL A 39 -73.86 -11.67 5.05
C VAL A 39 -73.87 -10.81 6.33
N ARG A 40 -75.05 -10.35 6.77
CA ARG A 40 -75.19 -9.44 7.93
C ARG A 40 -74.67 -10.04 9.26
N PHE A 41 -74.72 -11.34 9.44
CA PHE A 41 -74.23 -12.02 10.64
C PHE A 41 -72.71 -12.30 10.63
N ILE A 42 -72.09 -12.42 9.45
CA ILE A 42 -70.61 -12.68 9.30
C ILE A 42 -69.80 -11.40 9.44
N LEU A 43 -70.39 -10.22 9.22
CA LEU A 43 -69.68 -8.93 9.23
C LEU A 43 -69.17 -8.50 10.61
N LEU A 44 -69.75 -9.01 11.70
CA LEU A 44 -69.29 -8.68 13.07
C LEU A 44 -67.97 -9.37 13.43
N SER A 45 -67.67 -10.54 12.88
CA SER A 45 -66.43 -11.29 13.12
C SER A 45 -65.26 -10.82 12.25
N GLN A 46 -65.53 -10.24 11.08
CA GLN A 46 -64.45 -9.89 10.09
C GLN A 46 -63.71 -8.57 10.36
N LYS A 47 -64.23 -7.68 11.22
CA LYS A 47 -63.56 -6.37 11.46
C LYS A 47 -62.19 -6.49 12.10
N ARG A 48 -61.93 -7.52 12.89
CA ARG A 48 -60.60 -7.75 13.52
C ARG A 48 -59.58 -8.32 12.55
N ILE A 49 -60.01 -9.18 11.63
CA ILE A 49 -59.14 -9.89 10.68
C ILE A 49 -58.67 -8.97 9.55
N SER A 50 -59.54 -8.04 9.09
CA SER A 50 -59.20 -7.15 7.96
C SER A 50 -58.12 -6.11 8.26
N ARG A 51 -57.91 -5.71 9.52
CA ARG A 51 -56.80 -4.81 9.92
C ARG A 51 -55.46 -5.51 9.85
N SER A 52 -55.40 -6.77 10.28
CA SER A 52 -54.16 -7.56 10.27
C SER A 52 -53.66 -7.84 8.84
N TYR A 53 -54.57 -8.14 7.91
CA TYR A 53 -54.22 -8.36 6.50
C TYR A 53 -53.74 -7.09 5.81
N ARG A 54 -54.32 -5.94 6.07
CA ARG A 54 -53.84 -4.65 5.53
C ARG A 54 -52.45 -4.29 6.03
N LEU A 55 -52.19 -4.48 7.32
CA LEU A 55 -50.89 -4.24 7.91
C LEU A 55 -49.83 -5.14 7.29
N ARG A 56 -50.10 -6.43 7.08
CA ARG A 56 -49.18 -7.37 6.43
C ARG A 56 -48.86 -6.96 4.99
N HIS A 57 -49.84 -6.51 4.22
CA HIS A 57 -49.60 -6.06 2.84
C HIS A 57 -48.78 -4.79 2.78
N TRP A 58 -49.00 -3.83 3.67
CA TRP A 58 -48.19 -2.62 3.75
C TRP A 58 -46.75 -2.92 4.23
N LEU A 59 -46.61 -3.82 5.18
CA LEU A 59 -45.31 -4.24 5.69
C LEU A 59 -44.51 -4.99 4.62
N LEU A 60 -45.13 -5.87 3.85
CA LEU A 60 -44.50 -6.55 2.73
C LEU A 60 -44.11 -5.59 1.61
N LEU A 61 -44.92 -4.57 1.33
CA LEU A 61 -44.57 -3.52 0.35
C LEU A 61 -43.35 -2.71 0.84
N ALA A 62 -43.38 -2.28 2.10
CA ALA A 62 -42.28 -1.54 2.71
C ALA A 62 -40.97 -2.36 2.71
N LEU A 63 -41.04 -3.65 3.03
CA LEU A 63 -39.88 -4.54 3.03
C LEU A 63 -39.31 -4.72 1.62
N ARG A 64 -40.14 -4.86 0.59
CA ARG A 64 -39.71 -5.00 -0.80
C ARG A 64 -39.05 -3.71 -1.31
N THR A 65 -39.64 -2.54 -1.03
CA THR A 65 -39.03 -1.25 -1.40
C THR A 65 -37.74 -1.02 -0.66
N LEU A 66 -37.67 -1.33 0.62
CA LEU A 66 -36.46 -1.22 1.43
C LEU A 66 -35.35 -2.13 0.88
N ALA A 67 -35.65 -3.36 0.49
CA ALA A 67 -34.69 -4.29 -0.09
C ALA A 67 -34.07 -3.74 -1.38
N VAL A 68 -34.88 -3.12 -2.27
CA VAL A 68 -34.38 -2.51 -3.51
C VAL A 68 -33.50 -1.29 -3.20
N ILE A 69 -33.89 -0.46 -2.23
CA ILE A 69 -33.09 0.70 -1.79
C ILE A 69 -31.74 0.23 -1.22
N CYS A 70 -31.76 -0.77 -0.32
CA CYS A 70 -30.53 -1.32 0.26
C CYS A 70 -29.62 -1.91 -0.82
N LEU A 71 -30.19 -2.61 -1.81
CA LEU A 71 -29.40 -3.16 -2.90
C LEU A 71 -28.76 -2.06 -3.75
N ALA A 72 -29.49 -1.01 -4.09
CA ALA A 72 -28.97 0.13 -4.83
C ALA A 72 -27.86 0.86 -4.06
N LEU A 73 -28.01 1.04 -2.75
CA LEU A 73 -27.00 1.65 -1.89
C LEU A 73 -25.75 0.76 -1.74
N LEU A 74 -25.92 -0.57 -1.61
CA LEU A 74 -24.82 -1.51 -1.57
C LEU A 74 -23.97 -1.46 -2.85
N LEU A 75 -24.63 -1.41 -4.02
CA LEU A 75 -23.96 -1.32 -5.32
C LEU A 75 -23.29 0.05 -5.52
N ALA A 76 -23.89 1.13 -5.01
CA ALA A 76 -23.30 2.47 -5.06
C ALA A 76 -22.05 2.62 -4.18
N ASN A 77 -21.83 1.67 -3.24
CA ASN A 77 -20.69 1.61 -2.32
C ASN A 77 -20.40 2.98 -1.67
N PRO A 78 -21.24 3.43 -0.73
CA PRO A 78 -21.08 4.72 -0.07
C PRO A 78 -19.84 4.71 0.83
N ILE A 79 -18.92 5.61 0.57
CA ILE A 79 -17.77 5.87 1.44
C ILE A 79 -18.14 7.06 2.33
N PHE A 80 -18.33 6.78 3.60
CA PHE A 80 -18.58 7.82 4.59
C PHE A 80 -17.23 8.45 4.96
N GLN A 81 -16.93 9.62 4.43
CA GLN A 81 -15.89 10.45 5.00
C GLN A 81 -16.48 11.13 6.24
N THR A 82 -16.38 10.44 7.37
CA THR A 82 -16.43 11.13 8.65
C THR A 82 -15.26 12.11 8.63
N GLY A 83 -15.45 13.37 8.98
CA GLY A 83 -14.40 14.39 9.03
C GLY A 83 -13.26 14.13 10.03
N ALA A 84 -13.15 12.93 10.54
CA ALA A 84 -11.95 12.32 11.06
C ALA A 84 -11.11 11.92 9.85
N GLY A 85 -10.00 12.60 9.57
CA GLY A 85 -9.10 12.37 8.45
C GLY A 85 -8.79 10.90 8.17
N LEU A 86 -7.71 10.57 7.53
CA LEU A 86 -7.26 9.19 7.22
C LEU A 86 -7.27 8.20 8.41
N PHE A 87 -7.67 8.68 9.60
CA PHE A 87 -7.69 7.98 10.89
C PHE A 87 -9.12 7.88 11.41
N ALA A 88 -9.72 6.70 11.33
CA ALA A 88 -11.07 6.41 11.82
C ALA A 88 -11.06 6.18 13.33
N GLY A 89 -11.18 7.28 14.12
CA GLY A 89 -11.27 7.17 15.57
C GLY A 89 -11.47 8.52 16.22
N GLY A 90 -12.31 8.61 17.23
CA GLY A 90 -12.65 9.84 17.94
C GLY A 90 -11.57 10.26 18.94
N GLY A 91 -10.51 10.94 18.48
CA GLY A 91 -9.47 11.49 19.35
C GLY A 91 -8.20 11.85 18.59
N PRO A 92 -7.27 12.62 19.21
CA PRO A 92 -6.00 12.97 18.57
C PRO A 92 -5.15 11.73 18.31
N VAL A 93 -4.55 11.67 17.13
CA VAL A 93 -3.71 10.57 16.67
C VAL A 93 -2.24 10.92 16.82
N SER A 94 -1.46 9.97 17.35
CA SER A 94 0.00 10.01 17.33
C SER A 94 0.50 9.06 16.24
N LEU A 95 0.91 9.62 15.09
CA LEU A 95 1.40 8.89 13.93
C LEU A 95 2.92 8.86 13.91
N VAL A 96 3.52 7.69 13.80
CA VAL A 96 4.92 7.57 13.42
C VAL A 96 5.01 7.04 12.00
N LEU A 97 5.69 7.81 11.16
CA LEU A 97 5.90 7.54 9.75
C LEU A 97 7.33 7.08 9.56
N ILE A 98 7.51 5.80 9.22
CA ILE A 98 8.82 5.25 8.87
C ILE A 98 8.99 5.39 7.36
N LEU A 99 9.95 6.18 6.93
CA LEU A 99 10.27 6.43 5.54
C LEU A 99 11.50 5.63 5.15
N ASP A 100 11.31 4.69 4.24
CA ASP A 100 12.44 3.93 3.69
C ASP A 100 13.30 4.84 2.82
N ASN A 101 14.54 5.03 3.26
CA ASN A 101 15.54 5.81 2.55
C ASN A 101 16.76 4.96 2.14
N SER A 102 16.57 3.65 2.01
CA SER A 102 17.61 2.75 1.54
C SER A 102 17.92 2.94 0.05
N LEU A 103 19.06 2.42 -0.38
CA LEU A 103 19.53 2.55 -1.75
C LEU A 103 18.55 1.90 -2.76
N SER A 104 17.82 0.86 -2.38
CA SER A 104 16.83 0.23 -3.26
C SER A 104 15.74 1.18 -3.72
N MET A 105 15.40 2.20 -2.92
CA MET A 105 14.42 3.23 -3.24
C MET A 105 14.80 4.14 -4.40
N THR A 106 16.08 4.10 -4.83
CA THR A 106 16.54 4.82 -6.05
C THR A 106 16.08 4.15 -7.32
N TRP A 107 15.76 2.86 -7.23
CA TRP A 107 15.39 2.12 -8.42
C TRP A 107 14.06 2.60 -8.99
N SER A 108 14.07 2.89 -10.28
CA SER A 108 12.97 3.56 -10.96
C SER A 108 12.59 2.79 -12.22
N GLY A 109 11.78 1.73 -12.08
CA GLY A 109 11.13 1.13 -13.25
C GLY A 109 10.13 2.10 -13.90
N ASP A 110 9.18 2.59 -13.12
CA ASP A 110 8.11 3.50 -13.56
C ASP A 110 8.09 4.83 -12.79
N GLY A 111 9.20 5.23 -12.20
CA GLY A 111 9.33 6.43 -11.39
C GLY A 111 10.12 6.21 -10.11
N ASN A 112 10.81 7.22 -9.65
CA ASN A 112 11.67 7.14 -8.47
C ASN A 112 10.85 6.75 -7.23
N GLY A 113 11.09 5.53 -6.70
CA GLY A 113 10.39 5.00 -5.53
C GLY A 113 10.47 5.92 -4.32
N PHE A 114 11.62 6.57 -4.11
CA PHE A 114 11.79 7.52 -3.02
C PHE A 114 10.95 8.80 -3.21
N LYS A 115 10.78 9.28 -4.45
CA LYS A 115 9.89 10.40 -4.74
C LYS A 115 8.45 10.05 -4.43
N GLN A 116 7.99 8.86 -4.86
CA GLN A 116 6.66 8.36 -4.54
C GLN A 116 6.46 8.22 -3.03
N ALA A 117 7.49 7.78 -2.29
CA ALA A 117 7.45 7.68 -0.84
C ALA A 117 7.30 9.05 -0.16
N LYS A 118 8.03 10.07 -0.62
CA LYS A 118 7.88 11.45 -0.14
C LYS A 118 6.49 12.03 -0.43
N GLU A 119 5.94 11.76 -1.60
CA GLU A 119 4.60 12.20 -1.99
C GLU A 119 3.54 11.52 -1.11
N ALA A 120 3.62 10.20 -0.92
CA ALA A 120 2.73 9.46 -0.03
C ALA A 120 2.83 9.95 1.43
N ALA A 121 4.05 10.15 1.93
CA ALA A 121 4.30 10.69 3.25
C ALA A 121 3.68 12.09 3.43
N SER A 122 3.87 12.96 2.44
CA SER A 122 3.34 14.33 2.45
C SER A 122 1.80 14.35 2.46
N LEU A 123 1.16 13.46 1.68
CA LEU A 123 -0.29 13.31 1.68
C LEU A 123 -0.81 12.85 3.05
N LEU A 124 -0.11 11.94 3.71
CA LEU A 124 -0.47 11.47 5.05
C LEU A 124 -0.38 12.59 6.09
N ILE A 125 0.69 13.38 6.06
CA ILE A 125 0.86 14.53 6.96
C ILE A 125 -0.17 15.63 6.68
N ALA A 126 -0.46 15.91 5.41
CA ALA A 126 -1.49 16.87 5.03
C ALA A 126 -2.88 16.47 5.56
N GLY A 127 -3.17 15.15 5.59
CA GLY A 127 -4.44 14.58 6.08
C GLY A 127 -4.59 14.50 7.59
N LEU A 128 -3.61 14.91 8.40
CA LEU A 128 -3.73 15.00 9.86
C LEU A 128 -4.74 16.10 10.25
N ASN A 129 -5.44 15.89 11.36
CA ASN A 129 -6.36 16.89 11.91
C ASN A 129 -5.65 17.80 12.93
N ASP A 130 -6.35 18.86 13.34
CA ASP A 130 -5.88 19.69 14.46
C ASP A 130 -5.86 18.85 15.75
N GLY A 131 -4.71 18.90 16.43
CA GLY A 131 -4.45 18.09 17.63
C GLY A 131 -3.68 16.80 17.38
N ASP A 132 -3.63 16.29 16.14
CA ASP A 132 -2.81 15.14 15.78
C ASP A 132 -1.31 15.49 15.86
N ARG A 133 -0.50 14.47 16.12
CA ARG A 133 0.95 14.59 16.18
C ARG A 133 1.58 13.57 15.27
N ALA A 134 2.67 13.93 14.63
CA ALA A 134 3.44 12.95 13.86
C ALA A 134 4.94 13.09 14.06
N ALA A 135 5.66 12.02 13.78
CA ALA A 135 7.11 11.99 13.62
C ALA A 135 7.47 11.25 12.34
N VAL A 136 8.54 11.67 11.68
CA VAL A 136 9.11 11.00 10.51
C VAL A 136 10.44 10.41 10.92
N ILE A 137 10.62 9.10 10.68
CA ILE A 137 11.82 8.33 11.02
C ILE A 137 12.34 7.68 9.74
N PRO A 138 13.55 7.98 9.27
CA PRO A 138 14.15 7.23 8.17
C PRO A 138 14.54 5.81 8.61
N THR A 139 14.58 4.84 7.70
CA THR A 139 15.04 3.48 8.00
C THR A 139 16.55 3.42 8.28
N ASN A 140 17.33 4.26 7.61
CA ASN A 140 18.76 4.45 7.92
C ASN A 140 18.93 5.66 8.81
N ILE A 141 19.01 5.40 10.12
CA ILE A 141 19.24 6.41 11.14
C ILE A 141 20.74 6.63 11.24
N SER A 142 21.23 7.78 10.82
CA SER A 142 22.62 8.19 10.99
C SER A 142 22.79 8.96 12.29
N GLY A 143 23.34 8.30 13.31
CA GLY A 143 23.78 8.95 14.53
C GLY A 143 22.74 9.08 15.63
N LYS A 144 22.91 10.10 16.50
CA LYS A 144 22.07 10.35 17.68
C LYS A 144 20.91 11.31 17.37
N GLU A 145 20.16 11.06 16.29
CA GLU A 145 19.04 11.89 15.95
C GLU A 145 17.90 11.73 16.97
N ALA A 146 17.43 12.85 17.50
CA ALA A 146 16.33 12.90 18.43
C ALA A 146 15.02 13.13 17.68
N PHE A 147 14.29 12.07 17.42
CA PHE A 147 12.95 12.14 16.84
C PHE A 147 11.93 12.56 17.91
N ARG A 148 10.96 13.40 17.53
CA ARG A 148 9.88 13.85 18.41
C ARG A 148 8.57 13.94 17.64
N LEU A 149 7.47 13.67 18.34
CA LEU A 149 6.12 13.91 17.81
C LEU A 149 5.86 15.42 17.73
N LYS A 150 5.51 15.92 16.56
CA LYS A 150 5.26 17.32 16.23
C LYS A 150 3.83 17.52 15.75
N GLN A 151 3.22 18.65 16.05
CA GLN A 151 1.90 19.02 15.53
C GLN A 151 1.99 19.90 14.27
N GLN A 152 3.13 20.57 14.09
CA GLN A 152 3.32 21.50 12.98
C GLN A 152 3.55 20.75 11.67
N LYS A 153 2.50 20.65 10.85
CA LYS A 153 2.55 19.99 9.53
C LYS A 153 3.67 20.56 8.65
N GLY A 154 3.86 21.89 8.64
CA GLY A 154 4.90 22.52 7.82
C GLY A 154 6.31 22.06 8.14
N VAL A 155 6.61 21.81 9.43
CA VAL A 155 7.91 21.29 9.86
C VAL A 155 8.09 19.85 9.36
N LEU A 156 7.05 19.00 9.52
CA LEU A 156 7.08 17.59 9.05
C LEU A 156 7.23 17.50 7.52
N LEU A 157 6.53 18.35 6.77
CA LEU A 157 6.64 18.41 5.32
C LEU A 157 8.05 18.83 4.87
N LYS A 158 8.67 19.75 5.60
CA LYS A 158 10.04 20.18 5.36
C LYS A 158 11.03 19.05 5.66
N GLU A 159 10.83 18.27 6.72
CA GLU A 159 11.63 17.08 7.02
C GLU A 159 11.52 16.02 5.91
N ILE A 160 10.29 15.73 5.45
CA ILE A 160 10.07 14.79 4.34
C ILE A 160 10.75 15.28 3.06
N SER A 161 10.59 16.56 2.70
CA SER A 161 11.23 17.09 1.49
C SER A 161 12.77 17.09 1.56
N GLY A 162 13.32 17.37 2.74
CA GLY A 162 14.75 17.35 3.01
C GLY A 162 15.36 15.96 3.25
N SER A 163 14.54 14.90 3.32
CA SER A 163 15.07 13.55 3.47
C SER A 163 15.86 13.13 2.23
N GLU A 164 16.99 12.48 2.42
CA GLU A 164 17.88 12.00 1.37
C GLU A 164 18.02 10.48 1.47
N ILE A 165 18.40 9.86 0.35
CA ILE A 165 18.73 8.45 0.32
C ILE A 165 20.05 8.25 1.04
N ALA A 166 20.08 7.25 1.90
CA ALA A 166 21.29 6.84 2.61
C ALA A 166 21.93 5.64 1.91
N ASP A 167 23.27 5.60 1.94
CA ASP A 167 24.01 4.46 1.47
C ASP A 167 23.81 3.29 2.42
N GLY A 168 23.17 2.22 1.93
CA GLY A 168 22.95 1.00 2.70
C GLY A 168 21.57 0.39 2.58
N THR A 169 21.37 -0.68 3.33
CA THR A 169 20.09 -1.39 3.42
C THR A 169 19.22 -0.78 4.51
N ALA A 170 17.89 -0.92 4.37
CA ALA A 170 16.95 -0.45 5.39
C ALA A 170 17.13 -1.17 6.72
N ASN A 171 17.27 -0.44 7.82
CA ASN A 171 17.26 -0.99 9.18
C ASN A 171 15.89 -0.81 9.82
N LEU A 172 14.93 -1.61 9.39
CA LEU A 172 13.54 -1.56 9.87
C LEU A 172 13.43 -1.86 11.36
N SER A 173 14.28 -2.74 11.90
CA SER A 173 14.26 -3.09 13.32
C SER A 173 14.58 -1.89 14.22
N ALA A 174 15.61 -1.11 13.86
CA ALA A 174 15.98 0.09 14.61
C ALA A 174 14.90 1.17 14.48
N ALA A 175 14.38 1.41 13.28
CA ALA A 175 13.32 2.39 13.03
C ALA A 175 12.03 2.05 13.78
N LEU A 176 11.61 0.77 13.80
CA LEU A 176 10.45 0.31 14.54
C LEU A 176 10.64 0.44 16.05
N SER A 177 11.80 0.03 16.58
CA SER A 177 12.10 0.19 18.01
C SER A 177 11.97 1.65 18.44
N LYS A 178 12.47 2.58 17.60
CA LYS A 178 12.35 4.01 17.87
C LYS A 178 10.92 4.52 17.75
N ALA A 179 10.15 3.99 16.80
CA ALA A 179 8.73 4.31 16.65
C ALA A 179 7.92 3.90 17.89
N TYR A 180 8.13 2.70 18.41
CA TYR A 180 7.46 2.25 19.63
C TYR A 180 7.88 3.07 20.86
N GLU A 181 9.17 3.43 20.98
CA GLU A 181 9.66 4.30 22.04
C GLU A 181 8.91 5.65 22.04
N LEU A 182 8.74 6.27 20.86
CA LEU A 182 8.01 7.54 20.71
C LEU A 182 6.52 7.41 21.05
N LEU A 183 5.92 6.25 20.77
CA LEU A 183 4.51 6.00 21.02
C LEU A 183 4.23 5.44 22.42
N ASN A 184 5.24 5.16 23.22
CA ASN A 184 5.03 4.62 24.55
C ASN A 184 4.30 5.60 25.50
N GLN A 185 4.58 6.89 25.41
CA GLN A 185 4.05 7.90 26.33
C GLN A 185 2.76 8.64 25.89
N PRO A 186 2.48 8.93 24.58
CA PRO A 186 1.33 9.72 24.22
C PRO A 186 0.01 9.00 24.53
N ALA A 187 -0.94 9.77 25.10
CA ALA A 187 -2.32 9.34 25.22
C ALA A 187 -3.03 9.50 23.85
N GLY A 188 -4.08 8.73 23.62
CA GLY A 188 -4.86 8.78 22.40
C GLY A 188 -4.57 7.63 21.43
N GLN A 189 -5.01 7.79 20.19
CA GLN A 189 -4.79 6.78 19.17
C GLN A 189 -3.34 6.80 18.69
N LYS A 190 -2.79 5.62 18.46
CA LYS A 190 -1.41 5.42 18.02
C LYS A 190 -1.41 4.66 16.73
N GLU A 191 -0.57 5.04 15.78
CA GLU A 191 -0.44 4.33 14.51
C GLU A 191 1.00 4.41 14.00
N ILE A 192 1.50 3.32 13.43
CA ILE A 192 2.79 3.27 12.73
C ILE A 192 2.50 2.99 11.25
N ARG A 193 3.08 3.79 10.36
CA ARG A 193 3.06 3.53 8.91
C ARG A 193 4.49 3.43 8.38
N ILE A 194 4.74 2.38 7.63
CA ILE A 194 6.01 2.17 6.92
C ILE A 194 5.76 2.41 5.44
N ILE A 195 6.57 3.26 4.83
CA ILE A 195 6.55 3.50 3.38
C ILE A 195 7.84 2.93 2.82
N THR A 196 7.76 1.87 2.01
CA THR A 196 8.92 1.10 1.52
C THR A 196 8.61 0.46 0.16
N ASP A 197 9.64 0.12 -0.60
CA ASP A 197 9.55 -0.68 -1.82
C ASP A 197 9.39 -2.18 -1.55
N MET A 198 9.52 -2.60 -0.29
CA MET A 198 9.51 -4.00 0.15
C MET A 198 10.71 -4.80 -0.37
N ALA A 199 11.87 -4.16 -0.58
CA ALA A 199 13.10 -4.85 -0.96
C ALA A 199 13.50 -5.86 0.14
N LEU A 200 13.78 -7.11 -0.26
CA LEU A 200 14.04 -8.23 0.65
C LEU A 200 15.19 -7.95 1.63
N THR A 201 16.24 -7.27 1.15
CA THR A 201 17.43 -6.94 1.95
C THR A 201 17.15 -6.13 3.20
N GLY A 202 16.09 -5.31 3.20
CA GLY A 202 15.66 -4.56 4.39
C GLY A 202 14.92 -5.42 5.41
N TRP A 203 14.33 -6.52 4.96
CA TRP A 203 13.54 -7.43 5.80
C TRP A 203 14.34 -8.63 6.32
N ASP A 204 15.43 -9.02 5.67
CA ASP A 204 16.31 -10.11 6.12
C ASP A 204 16.90 -9.86 7.51
N GLN A 205 17.14 -8.60 7.84
CA GLN A 205 17.65 -8.19 9.16
C GLN A 205 16.52 -8.00 10.20
N PHE A 206 15.27 -8.18 9.79
CA PHE A 206 14.12 -8.04 10.67
C PHE A 206 14.07 -9.21 11.65
N SER A 207 14.57 -9.00 12.87
CA SER A 207 14.64 -10.07 13.85
C SER A 207 13.29 -10.29 14.54
N VAL A 208 12.96 -11.56 14.82
CA VAL A 208 11.81 -11.95 15.64
C VAL A 208 11.86 -11.31 17.04
N ALA A 209 13.05 -10.97 17.54
CA ALA A 209 13.24 -10.26 18.81
C ALA A 209 12.70 -8.82 18.73
N ALA A 210 12.80 -8.14 17.59
CA ALA A 210 12.15 -6.84 17.38
C ALA A 210 10.62 -6.97 17.40
N LEU A 211 10.07 -8.06 16.88
CA LEU A 211 8.63 -8.35 16.94
C LEU A 211 8.10 -8.54 18.36
N LYS A 212 8.93 -9.01 19.32
CA LYS A 212 8.54 -9.15 20.72
C LYS A 212 8.33 -7.81 21.43
N GLN A 213 8.90 -6.74 20.92
CA GLN A 213 8.71 -5.38 21.43
C GLN A 213 7.49 -4.66 20.78
N VAL A 214 6.85 -5.32 19.84
CA VAL A 214 5.66 -4.79 19.16
C VAL A 214 4.50 -4.79 20.15
N ASP A 215 3.95 -3.63 20.43
CA ASP A 215 2.66 -3.53 21.12
C ASP A 215 1.55 -3.87 20.11
N PRO A 216 0.86 -5.01 20.25
CA PRO A 216 -0.18 -5.43 19.32
C PRO A 216 -1.39 -4.48 19.31
N ALA A 217 -1.50 -3.60 20.29
CA ALA A 217 -2.53 -2.56 20.32
C ALA A 217 -2.25 -1.40 19.36
N ILE A 218 -1.00 -1.25 18.88
CA ILE A 218 -0.63 -0.20 17.94
C ILE A 218 -0.70 -0.76 16.52
N PRO A 219 -1.65 -0.32 15.68
CA PRO A 219 -1.75 -0.77 14.30
C PRO A 219 -0.52 -0.36 13.49
N LEU A 220 0.07 -1.34 12.79
CA LEU A 220 1.17 -1.16 11.87
C LEU A 220 0.65 -1.35 10.45
N LYS A 221 0.80 -0.33 9.59
CA LYS A 221 0.39 -0.37 8.20
C LYS A 221 1.59 -0.18 7.28
N ILE A 222 1.66 -0.97 6.23
CA ILE A 222 2.73 -0.87 5.22
C ILE A 222 2.13 -0.28 3.95
N ILE A 223 2.79 0.75 3.42
CA ILE A 223 2.47 1.39 2.16
C ILE A 223 3.58 1.05 1.18
N ARG A 224 3.27 0.19 0.23
CA ARG A 224 4.21 -0.16 -0.80
C ARG A 224 4.26 0.92 -1.88
N VAL A 225 5.47 1.36 -2.20
CA VAL A 225 5.79 2.31 -3.27
C VAL A 225 6.75 1.67 -4.28
N GLY A 226 7.03 2.34 -5.38
CA GLY A 226 7.91 1.84 -6.42
C GLY A 226 7.18 1.00 -7.48
N SER A 227 7.93 0.44 -8.41
CA SER A 227 7.39 -0.34 -9.52
C SER A 227 6.82 -1.69 -9.07
N LYS A 228 5.75 -2.12 -9.73
CA LYS A 228 5.23 -3.49 -9.60
C LYS A 228 6.06 -4.51 -10.39
N GLN A 229 6.85 -4.05 -11.36
CA GLN A 229 7.73 -4.91 -12.15
C GLN A 229 8.96 -5.24 -11.33
N GLN A 230 9.35 -6.50 -11.34
CA GLN A 230 10.62 -6.91 -10.74
C GLN A 230 11.77 -6.37 -11.59
N PRO A 231 12.74 -5.65 -10.98
CA PRO A 231 13.90 -5.18 -11.72
C PRO A 231 14.72 -6.36 -12.21
N LEU A 232 15.40 -6.16 -13.34
CA LEU A 232 16.53 -7.00 -13.70
C LEU A 232 17.61 -6.77 -12.63
N ASN A 233 17.86 -7.78 -11.83
CA ASN A 233 18.78 -7.68 -10.69
C ASN A 233 20.02 -8.52 -10.96
N GLY A 234 20.91 -7.97 -11.77
CA GLY A 234 22.22 -8.58 -12.07
C GLY A 234 23.34 -7.81 -11.39
N ALA A 235 24.30 -8.53 -10.84
CA ALA A 235 25.50 -7.94 -10.26
C ALA A 235 26.74 -8.79 -10.54
N VAL A 236 27.91 -8.14 -10.56
CA VAL A 236 29.18 -8.84 -10.53
C VAL A 236 29.42 -9.32 -9.09
N LYS A 237 29.40 -10.64 -8.91
CA LYS A 237 29.55 -11.27 -7.59
C LYS A 237 31.01 -11.43 -7.18
N GLU A 238 31.84 -11.78 -8.14
CA GLU A 238 33.24 -12.07 -7.90
C GLU A 238 34.07 -11.72 -9.12
N ILE A 239 35.29 -11.25 -8.90
CA ILE A 239 36.31 -11.05 -9.94
C ILE A 239 37.55 -11.86 -9.53
N ARG A 240 37.97 -12.76 -10.38
CA ARG A 240 39.16 -13.54 -10.21
C ARG A 240 40.21 -13.14 -11.26
N LEU A 241 41.43 -13.00 -10.80
CA LEU A 241 42.59 -12.77 -11.68
C LEU A 241 43.26 -14.13 -11.93
N GLY A 242 43.30 -14.56 -13.17
CA GLY A 242 44.01 -15.77 -13.60
C GLY A 242 45.28 -15.43 -14.36
N GLY A 243 46.27 -16.32 -14.28
CA GLY A 243 47.52 -16.18 -15.01
C GLY A 243 48.74 -16.49 -14.15
N GLN A 244 49.92 -16.64 -14.78
CA GLN A 244 51.19 -16.98 -14.10
C GLN A 244 51.84 -15.80 -13.34
N GLY A 245 51.09 -14.75 -13.05
CA GLY A 245 51.56 -13.56 -12.33
C GLY A 245 51.00 -12.27 -12.94
N VAL A 246 50.82 -11.25 -12.08
CA VAL A 246 50.42 -9.90 -12.51
C VAL A 246 51.70 -9.11 -12.79
N GLY A 247 51.94 -8.76 -14.06
CA GLY A 247 53.12 -7.99 -14.47
C GLY A 247 52.81 -7.11 -15.67
N VAL A 248 53.66 -6.09 -15.86
CA VAL A 248 53.52 -5.17 -17.00
C VAL A 248 53.76 -5.94 -18.30
N ASN A 249 52.86 -5.73 -19.28
CA ASN A 249 52.87 -6.38 -20.60
C ASN A 249 52.64 -7.90 -20.61
N LEU A 250 52.35 -8.51 -19.45
CA LEU A 250 51.94 -9.91 -19.41
C LEU A 250 50.45 -10.05 -19.71
N PRO A 251 50.04 -11.17 -20.39
CA PRO A 251 48.62 -11.44 -20.60
C PRO A 251 47.93 -11.72 -19.25
N LEU A 252 46.94 -10.91 -18.93
CA LEU A 252 46.16 -11.03 -17.73
C LEU A 252 44.76 -11.57 -18.12
N GLN A 253 44.38 -12.67 -17.52
CA GLN A 253 43.04 -13.19 -17.63
C GLN A 253 42.22 -12.72 -16.42
N ILE A 254 41.08 -12.10 -16.68
CA ILE A 254 40.12 -11.63 -15.66
C ILE A 254 38.85 -12.39 -15.85
N GLU A 255 38.44 -13.13 -14.86
CA GLU A 255 37.17 -13.84 -14.83
C GLU A 255 36.18 -13.13 -13.89
N ALA A 256 35.08 -12.65 -14.46
CA ALA A 256 34.00 -12.03 -13.70
C ALA A 256 32.80 -12.99 -13.60
N THR A 257 32.43 -13.33 -12.38
CA THR A 257 31.19 -14.09 -12.12
C THR A 257 30.04 -13.10 -11.97
N VAL A 258 29.10 -13.17 -12.90
CA VAL A 258 27.89 -12.36 -12.90
C VAL A 258 26.72 -13.20 -12.38
N ALA A 259 26.04 -12.71 -11.37
CA ALA A 259 24.88 -13.35 -10.77
C ALA A 259 23.59 -12.60 -11.12
N ASN A 260 22.54 -13.34 -11.39
CA ASN A 260 21.19 -12.82 -11.57
C ASN A 260 20.33 -13.18 -10.34
N PHE A 261 19.98 -12.19 -9.53
CA PHE A 261 19.14 -12.33 -8.35
C PHE A 261 17.64 -12.22 -8.67
N GLY A 262 17.29 -11.92 -9.94
CA GLY A 262 15.92 -11.81 -10.42
C GLY A 262 15.27 -13.16 -10.71
N ALA A 263 13.94 -13.15 -10.82
CA ALA A 263 13.15 -14.35 -11.16
C ALA A 263 13.05 -14.62 -12.68
N ALA A 264 13.54 -13.68 -13.51
CA ALA A 264 13.57 -13.81 -14.97
C ALA A 264 15.01 -13.93 -15.47
N GLU A 265 15.18 -14.66 -16.57
CA GLU A 265 16.48 -14.73 -17.29
C GLU A 265 16.86 -13.35 -17.81
N ILE A 266 18.15 -12.97 -17.65
CA ILE A 266 18.71 -11.77 -18.25
C ILE A 266 19.44 -12.20 -19.54
N LYS A 267 18.91 -11.79 -20.68
CA LYS A 267 19.51 -12.03 -21.99
C LYS A 267 20.33 -10.82 -22.41
N ASP A 268 21.41 -11.08 -23.15
CA ASP A 268 22.25 -10.07 -23.76
C ASP A 268 22.77 -9.00 -22.76
N LEU A 269 23.07 -9.41 -21.52
CA LEU A 269 23.67 -8.54 -20.53
C LEU A 269 25.06 -8.12 -20.98
N LEU A 270 25.25 -6.82 -21.21
CA LEU A 270 26.55 -6.28 -21.56
C LEU A 270 27.45 -6.22 -20.32
N VAL A 271 28.49 -7.05 -20.30
CA VAL A 271 29.54 -7.03 -19.27
C VAL A 271 30.76 -6.35 -19.85
N GLN A 272 31.19 -5.26 -19.22
CA GLN A 272 32.26 -4.43 -19.72
C GLN A 272 33.44 -4.41 -18.74
N LEU A 273 34.63 -4.65 -19.26
CA LEU A 273 35.87 -4.47 -18.53
C LEU A 273 36.44 -3.07 -18.79
N SER A 274 36.61 -2.30 -17.72
CA SER A 274 37.28 -1.00 -17.75
C SER A 274 38.47 -1.02 -16.82
N ILE A 275 39.61 -0.49 -17.29
CA ILE A 275 40.83 -0.32 -16.51
C ILE A 275 41.24 1.17 -16.61
N ASP A 276 41.49 1.81 -15.48
CA ASP A 276 41.82 3.24 -15.40
C ASP A 276 40.84 4.15 -16.15
N GLY A 277 39.54 3.81 -16.05
CA GLY A 277 38.46 4.54 -16.73
C GLY A 277 38.37 4.31 -18.24
N GLN A 278 39.22 3.47 -18.83
CA GLN A 278 39.19 3.11 -20.25
C GLN A 278 38.54 1.76 -20.47
N ASN A 279 37.58 1.72 -21.39
CA ASN A 279 36.97 0.47 -21.82
C ASN A 279 37.98 -0.40 -22.57
N LYS A 280 38.19 -1.62 -22.11
CA LYS A 280 39.13 -2.56 -22.73
C LYS A 280 38.43 -3.62 -23.55
N GLU A 281 37.39 -4.23 -23.02
CA GLU A 281 36.68 -5.33 -23.67
C GLU A 281 35.22 -5.34 -23.22
N GLN A 282 34.34 -5.78 -24.10
CA GLN A 282 32.90 -5.96 -23.81
C GLN A 282 32.44 -7.34 -24.25
N LYS A 283 31.63 -8.00 -23.43
CA LYS A 283 31.03 -9.32 -23.77
C LYS A 283 29.58 -9.33 -23.40
N LEU A 284 28.79 -10.01 -24.23
CA LEU A 284 27.41 -10.31 -23.91
C LEU A 284 27.33 -11.62 -23.13
N ALA A 285 26.55 -11.63 -22.08
CA ALA A 285 26.30 -12.81 -21.27
C ALA A 285 24.80 -13.03 -21.09
N THR A 286 24.37 -14.26 -21.09
CA THR A 286 23.02 -14.65 -20.68
C THR A 286 23.11 -15.31 -19.31
N VAL A 287 22.32 -14.80 -18.36
CA VAL A 287 22.33 -15.30 -16.99
C VAL A 287 20.95 -15.81 -16.64
N ALA A 288 20.84 -17.10 -16.38
CA ALA A 288 19.57 -17.72 -16.01
C ALA A 288 18.96 -17.08 -14.76
N ALA A 289 17.64 -17.20 -14.59
CA ALA A 289 16.97 -16.75 -13.40
C ALA A 289 17.59 -17.37 -12.13
N ARG A 290 17.96 -16.54 -11.15
CA ARG A 290 18.64 -16.96 -9.91
C ARG A 290 19.92 -17.77 -10.16
N GLY A 291 20.54 -17.59 -11.32
CA GLY A 291 21.76 -18.28 -11.74
C GLY A 291 22.97 -17.39 -11.80
N GLU A 292 24.12 -17.99 -12.11
CA GLU A 292 25.41 -17.34 -12.26
C GLU A 292 26.04 -17.74 -13.59
N THR A 293 26.80 -16.83 -14.19
CA THR A 293 27.57 -17.07 -15.41
C THR A 293 28.92 -16.41 -15.29
N SER A 294 29.99 -17.12 -15.64
CA SER A 294 31.35 -16.56 -15.69
C SER A 294 31.66 -15.99 -17.05
N VAL A 295 32.24 -14.79 -17.08
CA VAL A 295 32.71 -14.08 -18.27
C VAL A 295 34.20 -13.86 -18.14
N ALA A 296 34.99 -14.44 -19.05
CA ALA A 296 36.43 -14.28 -19.05
C ALA A 296 36.86 -13.19 -20.03
N PHE A 297 37.72 -12.29 -19.59
CA PHE A 297 38.36 -11.23 -20.37
C PHE A 297 39.85 -11.47 -20.47
N GLN A 298 40.43 -11.06 -21.57
CA GLN A 298 41.89 -11.12 -21.75
C GLN A 298 42.42 -9.70 -22.04
N THR A 299 43.32 -9.24 -21.21
CA THR A 299 43.91 -7.90 -21.37
C THR A 299 45.37 -7.88 -21.03
N ARG A 300 46.03 -6.77 -21.31
CA ARG A 300 47.43 -6.52 -20.90
C ARG A 300 47.46 -5.17 -20.17
N ILE A 301 48.20 -5.13 -19.09
CA ILE A 301 48.44 -3.89 -18.33
C ILE A 301 49.77 -3.33 -18.81
N ASN A 302 49.77 -2.15 -19.40
CA ASN A 302 50.95 -1.54 -20.01
C ASN A 302 51.68 -0.57 -19.05
N ARG A 303 51.13 -0.34 -17.86
CA ARG A 303 51.74 0.56 -16.85
C ARG A 303 51.69 -0.09 -15.48
N PRO A 304 52.77 0.05 -14.65
CA PRO A 304 52.64 -0.30 -13.25
C PRO A 304 51.66 0.66 -12.59
N GLY A 305 50.80 0.11 -11.70
CA GLY A 305 49.83 0.88 -10.90
C GLY A 305 50.50 1.50 -9.69
#